data_0481abffb47a71457edb79a0530fb06d
#
_entry.id   0481abffb47a71457edb79a0530fb06d
#
_cell.length_a   1.000
_cell.length_b   1.000
_cell.length_c   1.000
_cell.angle_alpha   90.00
_cell.angle_beta   90.00
_cell.angle_gamma   90.00
#
_symmetry.space_group_name_H-M   'P 1'
#
loop_
_entity.id
_entity.type
_entity.pdbx_description
1 polymer ?
#
loop_
_entity_poly.entity_id
_entity_poly.type
_entity_poly.pdbx_seq_one_letter_code
_entity_poly.pdbx_strand_id
1 'polypeptide(L)'
;MVHAGYLTIKAKLGFDEYVLRIVNGEVKQDLIQILKRIFSLDDCNVYEMFEMIQEGKMKEFEEAYQEILFNYPSYFDLKDENSYHVLMLGLCIIVSDSYEIMSNQEKGYGRADIYLKSKKGQRDIVIEMKYAENDKEDCLLASADKAMTQILDKHYGDDAIKIGIGNHQKKAKMIWKDIK
;
A
#
# COMPACT_ATOMS: atom_id res chain seq x y z
N MET A 1 -8.69 12.48 15.29
CA MET A 1 -9.18 11.06 15.21
C MET A 1 -9.17 10.38 16.58
N VAL A 2 -8.15 10.49 17.42
CA VAL A 2 -8.16 9.92 18.79
C VAL A 2 -9.27 10.55 19.63
N HIS A 3 -9.36 11.87 19.69
CA HIS A 3 -10.43 12.57 20.43
C HIS A 3 -11.85 12.35 19.87
N ALA A 4 -11.98 11.95 18.63
CA ALA A 4 -13.27 11.62 18.02
C ALA A 4 -13.67 10.15 18.20
N GLY A 5 -12.89 9.35 18.95
CA GLY A 5 -13.20 7.96 19.26
C GLY A 5 -12.92 6.94 18.17
N TYR A 6 -12.32 7.32 17.03
CA TYR A 6 -11.99 6.39 15.95
C TYR A 6 -10.70 5.60 16.19
N LEU A 7 -9.76 6.21 16.92
CA LEU A 7 -8.46 5.61 17.23
C LEU A 7 -8.21 5.61 18.73
N THR A 8 -7.49 4.62 19.23
CA THR A 8 -6.98 4.57 20.60
C THR A 8 -5.49 4.31 20.61
N ILE A 9 -4.82 4.74 21.69
CA ILE A 9 -3.39 4.52 21.87
C ILE A 9 -3.16 3.05 22.26
N LYS A 10 -2.36 2.34 21.46
CA LYS A 10 -1.92 0.96 21.74
C LYS A 10 -0.63 0.96 22.58
N ALA A 11 0.29 1.84 22.24
CA ALA A 11 1.58 1.99 22.93
C ALA A 11 2.13 3.40 22.76
N LYS A 12 2.96 3.84 23.70
CA LYS A 12 3.78 5.06 23.58
C LYS A 12 5.22 4.64 23.27
N LEU A 13 5.79 5.16 22.19
CA LEU A 13 7.15 4.83 21.76
C LEU A 13 8.18 5.89 22.18
N GLY A 14 7.76 7.16 22.29
CA GLY A 14 8.63 8.29 22.60
C GLY A 14 7.86 9.47 23.22
N PHE A 15 8.47 10.66 23.26
CA PHE A 15 7.88 11.83 23.91
C PHE A 15 6.54 12.22 23.25
N ASP A 16 6.48 12.24 21.90
CA ASP A 16 5.26 12.52 21.11
C ASP A 16 4.95 11.45 20.07
N GLU A 17 5.49 10.23 20.24
CA GLU A 17 5.28 9.10 19.35
C GLU A 17 4.37 8.05 19.99
N TYR A 18 3.31 7.69 19.29
CA TYR A 18 2.30 6.74 19.75
C TYR A 18 1.98 5.73 18.66
N VAL A 19 1.85 4.46 19.04
CA VAL A 19 1.19 3.46 18.22
C VAL A 19 -0.31 3.57 18.44
N LEU A 20 -1.03 3.87 17.37
CA LEU A 20 -2.48 3.97 17.39
C LEU A 20 -3.10 2.68 16.86
N ARG A 21 -4.30 2.38 17.29
CA ARG A 21 -5.15 1.32 16.72
C ARG A 21 -6.58 1.81 16.58
N ILE A 22 -7.33 1.20 15.67
CA ILE A 22 -8.77 1.38 15.57
C ILE A 22 -9.42 0.82 16.86
N VAL A 23 -10.38 1.53 17.41
CA VAL A 23 -10.95 1.25 18.74
C VAL A 23 -11.55 -0.15 18.81
N ASN A 24 -12.34 -0.52 17.81
CA ASN A 24 -13.03 -1.83 17.75
C ASN A 24 -13.35 -2.20 16.29
N GLY A 25 -13.94 -3.40 16.10
CA GLY A 25 -14.32 -3.93 14.80
C GLY A 25 -15.42 -3.13 14.11
N GLU A 26 -16.34 -2.54 14.84
CA GLU A 26 -17.44 -1.73 14.29
C GLU A 26 -16.88 -0.45 13.63
N VAL A 27 -16.05 0.30 14.35
CA VAL A 27 -15.37 1.48 13.81
C VAL A 27 -14.47 1.11 12.63
N LYS A 28 -13.84 -0.07 12.65
CA LYS A 28 -13.07 -0.56 11.49
C LYS A 28 -13.97 -0.74 10.27
N GLN A 29 -15.13 -1.36 10.42
CA GLN A 29 -16.08 -1.56 9.32
C GLN A 29 -16.61 -0.22 8.80
N ASP A 30 -16.92 0.73 9.67
CA ASP A 30 -17.35 2.07 9.27
C ASP A 30 -16.27 2.79 8.45
N LEU A 31 -14.99 2.71 8.87
CA LEU A 31 -13.88 3.29 8.12
C LEU A 31 -13.70 2.62 6.75
N ILE A 32 -13.83 1.29 6.68
CA ILE A 32 -13.81 0.55 5.42
C ILE A 32 -14.94 1.02 4.52
N GLN A 33 -16.18 1.15 5.03
CA GLN A 33 -17.32 1.63 4.24
C GLN A 33 -17.13 3.07 3.75
N ILE A 34 -16.51 3.93 4.54
CA ILE A 34 -16.16 5.29 4.13
C ILE A 34 -15.13 5.26 2.99
N LEU A 35 -14.07 4.46 3.12
CA LEU A 35 -13.06 4.31 2.08
C LEU A 35 -13.66 3.78 0.77
N LYS A 36 -14.49 2.74 0.85
CA LYS A 36 -15.21 2.20 -0.31
C LYS A 36 -16.06 3.25 -1.00
N ARG A 37 -16.79 4.06 -0.22
CA ARG A 37 -17.63 5.12 -0.77
C ARG A 37 -16.80 6.23 -1.43
N ILE A 38 -15.68 6.64 -0.79
CA ILE A 38 -14.78 7.67 -1.32
C ILE A 38 -14.15 7.20 -2.64
N PHE A 39 -13.72 5.95 -2.71
CA PHE A 39 -13.08 5.37 -3.89
C PHE A 39 -14.06 4.66 -4.82
N SER A 40 -15.38 4.67 -4.52
CA SER A 40 -16.41 3.90 -5.25
C SER A 40 -16.00 2.44 -5.51
N LEU A 41 -15.22 1.86 -4.57
CA LEU A 41 -14.69 0.52 -4.70
C LEU A 41 -15.74 -0.51 -4.32
N ASP A 42 -15.86 -1.54 -5.16
CA ASP A 42 -16.55 -2.76 -4.79
C ASP A 42 -15.61 -3.66 -3.97
N ASP A 43 -16.13 -4.33 -2.94
CA ASP A 43 -15.33 -5.21 -2.07
C ASP A 43 -14.60 -6.29 -2.84
N CYS A 44 -15.27 -6.90 -3.79
CA CYS A 44 -14.72 -7.93 -4.66
C CYS A 44 -13.44 -7.44 -5.34
N ASN A 45 -13.46 -6.26 -5.93
CA ASN A 45 -12.36 -5.78 -6.77
C ASN A 45 -11.04 -5.60 -6.00
N VAL A 46 -11.08 -5.13 -4.74
CA VAL A 46 -9.84 -4.93 -3.96
C VAL A 46 -9.29 -6.24 -3.40
N TYR A 47 -10.14 -7.13 -2.91
CA TYR A 47 -9.70 -8.46 -2.48
C TYR A 47 -9.11 -9.25 -3.65
N GLU A 48 -9.79 -9.29 -4.79
CA GLU A 48 -9.30 -9.93 -6.01
C GLU A 48 -7.97 -9.33 -6.47
N MET A 49 -7.81 -8.02 -6.41
CA MET A 49 -6.56 -7.35 -6.74
C MET A 49 -5.39 -7.84 -5.87
N PHE A 50 -5.58 -8.01 -4.56
CA PHE A 50 -4.52 -8.56 -3.69
C PHE A 50 -4.32 -10.07 -3.87
N GLU A 51 -5.35 -10.83 -4.25
CA GLU A 51 -5.22 -12.24 -4.62
C GLU A 51 -4.38 -12.41 -5.88
N MET A 52 -4.51 -11.53 -6.88
CA MET A 52 -3.68 -11.52 -8.08
C MET A 52 -2.17 -11.50 -7.75
N ILE A 53 -1.77 -10.76 -6.69
CA ILE A 53 -0.38 -10.75 -6.24
C ILE A 53 0.06 -12.15 -5.79
N GLN A 54 -0.77 -12.82 -4.99
CA GLN A 54 -0.46 -14.16 -4.47
C GLN A 54 -0.44 -15.24 -5.57
N GLU A 55 -1.24 -15.05 -6.60
CA GLU A 55 -1.32 -15.93 -7.77
C GLU A 55 -0.22 -15.64 -8.82
N GLY A 56 0.59 -14.59 -8.63
CA GLY A 56 1.62 -14.17 -9.57
C GLY A 56 1.08 -13.44 -10.80
N LYS A 57 -0.19 -13.04 -10.80
CA LYS A 57 -0.86 -12.26 -11.85
C LYS A 57 -0.56 -10.77 -11.73
N MET A 58 0.73 -10.42 -11.83
CA MET A 58 1.19 -9.08 -11.50
C MET A 58 0.81 -8.03 -12.55
N LYS A 59 0.60 -8.43 -13.81
CA LYS A 59 0.11 -7.52 -14.84
C LYS A 59 -1.34 -7.12 -14.59
N GLU A 60 -2.17 -8.08 -14.22
CA GLU A 60 -3.56 -7.85 -13.84
C GLU A 60 -3.66 -6.97 -12.60
N PHE A 61 -2.74 -7.14 -11.63
CA PHE A 61 -2.63 -6.25 -10.48
C PHE A 61 -2.25 -4.81 -10.89
N GLU A 62 -1.28 -4.64 -11.80
CA GLU A 62 -0.90 -3.32 -12.33
C GLU A 62 -2.09 -2.65 -13.03
N GLU A 63 -2.82 -3.40 -13.86
CA GLU A 63 -4.00 -2.92 -14.59
C GLU A 63 -5.12 -2.50 -13.62
N ALA A 64 -5.43 -3.31 -12.62
CA ALA A 64 -6.43 -3.00 -11.60
C ALA A 64 -6.05 -1.73 -10.78
N TYR A 65 -4.79 -1.61 -10.39
CA TYR A 65 -4.30 -0.40 -9.72
C TYR A 65 -4.37 0.83 -10.62
N GLN A 66 -4.01 0.67 -11.91
CA GLN A 66 -4.11 1.73 -12.91
C GLN A 66 -5.57 2.20 -13.09
N GLU A 67 -6.53 1.29 -13.07
CA GLU A 67 -7.96 1.60 -13.14
C GLU A 67 -8.41 2.42 -11.92
N ILE A 68 -7.94 2.05 -10.72
CA ILE A 68 -8.20 2.83 -9.50
C ILE A 68 -7.65 4.25 -9.64
N LEU A 69 -6.41 4.42 -10.08
CA LEU A 69 -5.81 5.74 -10.29
C LEU A 69 -6.58 6.57 -11.31
N PHE A 70 -7.09 5.93 -12.36
CA PHE A 70 -7.83 6.62 -13.40
C PHE A 70 -9.19 7.12 -12.92
N ASN A 71 -9.93 6.30 -12.19
CA ASN A 71 -11.34 6.52 -11.88
C ASN A 71 -11.57 7.35 -10.60
N TYR A 72 -10.72 7.25 -9.58
CA TYR A 72 -11.10 7.70 -8.24
C TYR A 72 -10.40 8.97 -7.74
N PRO A 73 -9.08 9.09 -7.69
CA PRO A 73 -8.47 10.31 -7.18
C PRO A 73 -8.54 11.45 -8.18
N SER A 74 -8.65 12.66 -7.67
CA SER A 74 -8.44 13.85 -8.49
C SER A 74 -6.95 14.01 -8.85
N TYR A 75 -6.64 14.61 -10.00
CA TYR A 75 -5.27 15.02 -10.33
C TYR A 75 -4.64 15.90 -9.25
N PHE A 76 -5.46 16.70 -8.58
CA PHE A 76 -5.00 17.59 -7.51
C PHE A 76 -4.65 16.87 -6.21
N ASP A 77 -5.09 15.63 -6.04
CA ASP A 77 -4.82 14.82 -4.86
C ASP A 77 -3.54 13.98 -5.01
N LEU A 78 -3.12 13.67 -6.24
CA LEU A 78 -1.97 12.83 -6.57
C LEU A 78 -0.74 13.69 -6.93
N LYS A 79 -0.18 14.38 -5.94
CA LYS A 79 0.88 15.39 -6.16
C LYS A 79 2.29 14.92 -5.83
N ASP A 80 2.42 13.93 -4.98
CA ASP A 80 3.67 13.50 -4.38
C ASP A 80 3.62 12.02 -3.95
N GLU A 81 4.74 11.48 -3.55
CA GLU A 81 4.90 10.11 -3.06
C GLU A 81 3.93 9.78 -1.91
N ASN A 82 3.73 10.74 -1.01
CA ASN A 82 2.86 10.54 0.15
C ASN A 82 1.38 10.35 -0.24
N SER A 83 0.92 11.00 -1.29
CA SER A 83 -0.45 10.86 -1.79
C SER A 83 -0.75 9.42 -2.23
N TYR A 84 0.18 8.81 -2.95
CA TYR A 84 0.05 7.40 -3.39
C TYR A 84 0.22 6.43 -2.24
N HIS A 85 1.11 6.73 -1.29
CA HIS A 85 1.25 5.95 -0.07
C HIS A 85 -0.06 5.89 0.71
N VAL A 86 -0.73 7.04 0.92
CA VAL A 86 -2.01 7.11 1.63
C VAL A 86 -3.11 6.36 0.86
N LEU A 87 -3.16 6.49 -0.47
CA LEU A 87 -4.09 5.75 -1.32
C LEU A 87 -3.88 4.24 -1.17
N MET A 88 -2.66 3.76 -1.37
CA MET A 88 -2.34 2.33 -1.27
C MET A 88 -2.60 1.80 0.14
N LEU A 89 -2.27 2.57 1.17
CA LEU A 89 -2.56 2.21 2.55
C LEU A 89 -4.07 2.06 2.79
N GLY A 90 -4.89 2.94 2.18
CA GLY A 90 -6.34 2.82 2.20
C GLY A 90 -6.84 1.53 1.57
N LEU A 91 -6.28 1.12 0.43
CA LEU A 91 -6.59 -0.16 -0.21
C LEU A 91 -6.18 -1.35 0.67
N CYS A 92 -5.00 -1.28 1.29
CA CYS A 92 -4.51 -2.33 2.21
C CYS A 92 -5.43 -2.49 3.44
N ILE A 93 -6.07 -1.43 3.94
CA ILE A 93 -7.00 -1.52 5.08
C ILE A 93 -8.18 -2.43 4.75
N ILE A 94 -8.65 -2.46 3.51
CA ILE A 94 -9.75 -3.32 3.08
C ILE A 94 -9.39 -4.79 3.28
N VAL A 95 -8.15 -5.19 2.96
CA VAL A 95 -7.66 -6.57 3.10
C VAL A 95 -7.06 -6.88 4.48
N SER A 96 -7.27 -6.01 5.48
CA SER A 96 -6.70 -6.15 6.82
C SER A 96 -7.17 -7.38 7.62
N ASP A 97 -8.16 -8.11 7.14
CA ASP A 97 -8.56 -9.41 7.70
C ASP A 97 -7.59 -10.53 7.28
N SER A 98 -6.92 -10.38 6.14
CA SER A 98 -5.93 -11.33 5.64
C SER A 98 -4.49 -10.92 5.99
N TYR A 99 -4.24 -9.64 6.21
CA TYR A 99 -2.90 -9.11 6.46
C TYR A 99 -2.84 -8.22 7.71
N GLU A 100 -1.73 -8.29 8.43
CA GLU A 100 -1.30 -7.26 9.37
C GLU A 100 -0.55 -6.19 8.57
N ILE A 101 -1.05 -4.95 8.62
CA ILE A 101 -0.53 -3.83 7.82
C ILE A 101 0.46 -3.06 8.66
N MET A 102 1.67 -2.94 8.15
CA MET A 102 2.73 -2.11 8.73
C MET A 102 3.12 -1.05 7.71
N SER A 103 2.93 0.21 8.07
CA SER A 103 3.28 1.35 7.23
C SER A 103 4.39 2.13 7.88
N ASN A 104 5.39 2.51 7.11
CA ASN A 104 6.51 3.33 7.56
C ASN A 104 7.24 2.80 8.82
N GLN A 105 7.24 1.48 9.04
CA GLN A 105 7.94 0.87 10.16
C GLN A 105 9.39 0.55 9.79
N GLU A 106 10.30 0.87 10.69
CA GLU A 106 11.69 0.43 10.58
C GLU A 106 11.78 -1.08 10.75
N LYS A 107 12.26 -1.77 9.72
CA LYS A 107 12.66 -3.18 9.79
C LYS A 107 14.01 -3.35 9.10
N GLY A 108 14.95 -3.96 9.79
CA GLY A 108 16.31 -4.12 9.30
C GLY A 108 17.04 -2.79 9.19
N TYR A 109 17.64 -2.49 8.04
CA TYR A 109 18.42 -1.27 7.81
C TYR A 109 17.60 -0.12 7.20
N GLY A 110 16.27 -0.11 7.33
CA GLY A 110 15.46 0.97 6.79
C GLY A 110 13.96 0.82 7.00
N ARG A 111 13.18 1.63 6.26
CA ARG A 111 11.74 1.81 6.39
C ARG A 111 11.09 1.50 5.05
N ALA A 112 10.28 0.43 4.99
CA ALA A 112 9.42 0.19 3.83
C ALA A 112 8.18 1.06 3.90
N ASP A 113 7.67 1.50 2.75
CA ASP A 113 6.43 2.25 2.71
C ASP A 113 5.28 1.42 3.26
N ILE A 114 5.09 0.20 2.75
CA ILE A 114 4.06 -0.71 3.22
C ILE A 114 4.62 -2.14 3.28
N TYR A 115 4.41 -2.79 4.41
CA TYR A 115 4.66 -4.21 4.61
C TYR A 115 3.36 -4.90 5.05
N LEU A 116 2.93 -5.89 4.28
CA LEU A 116 1.75 -6.69 4.57
C LEU A 116 2.20 -8.07 5.06
N LYS A 117 2.05 -8.30 6.36
CA LYS A 117 2.35 -9.60 6.97
C LYS A 117 1.11 -10.48 6.89
N SER A 118 1.22 -11.63 6.26
CA SER A 118 0.12 -12.58 6.12
C SER A 118 -0.33 -13.12 7.48
N LYS A 119 -1.64 -13.19 7.66
CA LYS A 119 -2.30 -13.83 8.82
C LYS A 119 -2.81 -15.25 8.49
N LYS A 120 -2.86 -15.59 7.20
CA LYS A 120 -3.48 -16.81 6.67
C LYS A 120 -2.49 -17.79 6.03
N GLY A 121 -1.18 -17.58 6.23
CA GLY A 121 -0.14 -18.45 5.67
C GLY A 121 0.15 -18.20 4.18
N GLN A 122 -0.39 -17.12 3.60
CA GLN A 122 0.03 -16.61 2.31
C GLN A 122 1.42 -15.96 2.46
N ARG A 123 2.04 -15.56 1.35
CA ARG A 123 3.30 -14.84 1.42
C ARG A 123 3.10 -13.39 1.87
N ASP A 124 4.07 -12.88 2.58
CA ASP A 124 4.15 -11.45 2.91
C ASP A 124 4.34 -10.63 1.62
N ILE A 125 3.93 -9.37 1.64
CA ILE A 125 4.07 -8.46 0.51
C ILE A 125 4.77 -7.19 0.99
N VAL A 126 5.75 -6.73 0.22
CA VAL A 126 6.44 -5.44 0.43
C VAL A 126 6.15 -4.54 -0.76
N ILE A 127 5.67 -3.35 -0.48
CA ILE A 127 5.38 -2.33 -1.50
C ILE A 127 6.19 -1.08 -1.18
N GLU A 128 6.91 -0.58 -2.15
CA GLU A 128 7.61 0.70 -2.12
C GLU A 128 7.15 1.54 -3.32
N MET A 129 6.97 2.83 -3.11
CA MET A 129 6.46 3.72 -4.13
C MET A 129 7.38 4.90 -4.35
N LYS A 130 7.47 5.35 -5.60
CA LYS A 130 8.21 6.56 -5.98
C LYS A 130 7.38 7.43 -6.90
N TYR A 131 7.50 8.75 -6.72
CA TYR A 131 6.91 9.72 -7.61
C TYR A 131 7.84 9.94 -8.81
N ALA A 132 7.32 9.77 -10.02
CA ALA A 132 8.06 9.99 -11.25
C ALA A 132 7.99 11.46 -11.70
N GLU A 133 9.01 11.94 -12.41
CA GLU A 133 9.06 13.32 -12.89
C GLU A 133 7.95 13.67 -13.90
N ASN A 134 7.50 12.67 -14.66
CA ASN A 134 6.44 12.80 -15.65
C ASN A 134 5.75 11.45 -15.89
N ASP A 135 4.70 11.46 -16.71
CA ASP A 135 3.85 10.31 -17.01
C ASP A 135 4.34 9.42 -18.16
N LYS A 136 5.56 9.63 -18.65
CA LYS A 136 6.16 8.77 -19.67
C LYS A 136 6.54 7.42 -19.10
N GLU A 137 6.30 6.37 -19.86
CA GLU A 137 6.53 5.00 -19.43
C GLU A 137 7.95 4.75 -18.89
N ASP A 138 8.97 5.28 -19.60
CA ASP A 138 10.37 5.15 -19.17
C ASP A 138 10.64 5.80 -17.81
N CYS A 139 10.01 6.96 -17.53
CA CYS A 139 10.17 7.65 -16.25
C CYS A 139 9.44 6.90 -15.12
N LEU A 140 8.27 6.35 -15.40
CA LEU A 140 7.52 5.52 -14.45
C LEU A 140 8.28 4.24 -14.11
N LEU A 141 8.81 3.54 -15.13
CA LEU A 141 9.62 2.33 -14.93
C LEU A 141 10.92 2.63 -14.18
N ALA A 142 11.61 3.73 -14.49
CA ALA A 142 12.81 4.14 -13.75
C ALA A 142 12.51 4.45 -12.27
N SER A 143 11.34 4.99 -11.97
CA SER A 143 10.91 5.24 -10.59
C SER A 143 10.52 3.94 -9.88
N ALA A 144 9.86 3.01 -10.56
CA ALA A 144 9.58 1.68 -10.05
C ALA A 144 10.86 0.88 -9.76
N ASP A 145 11.90 1.01 -10.61
CA ASP A 145 13.20 0.37 -10.39
C ASP A 145 13.93 0.96 -9.17
N LYS A 146 13.87 2.27 -8.97
CA LYS A 146 14.39 2.91 -7.76
C LYS A 146 13.68 2.39 -6.50
N ALA A 147 12.36 2.24 -6.55
CA ALA A 147 11.58 1.65 -5.46
C ALA A 147 12.01 0.20 -5.19
N MET A 148 12.13 -0.62 -6.23
CA MET A 148 12.60 -2.01 -6.12
C MET A 148 14.01 -2.09 -5.55
N THR A 149 14.93 -1.25 -6.01
CA THR A 149 16.29 -1.16 -5.50
C THR A 149 16.29 -0.86 -4.00
N GLN A 150 15.47 0.08 -3.56
CA GLN A 150 15.34 0.40 -2.14
C GLN A 150 14.87 -0.80 -1.31
N ILE A 151 13.89 -1.59 -1.79
CA ILE A 151 13.44 -2.81 -1.10
C ILE A 151 14.58 -3.82 -0.96
N LEU A 152 15.37 -4.01 -2.03
CA LEU A 152 16.45 -5.00 -2.07
C LEU A 152 17.63 -4.59 -1.19
N ASP A 153 18.08 -3.35 -1.26
CA ASP A 153 19.21 -2.83 -0.49
C ASP A 153 18.94 -2.84 1.02
N LYS A 154 17.69 -2.72 1.39
CA LYS A 154 17.26 -2.67 2.79
C LYS A 154 16.84 -4.02 3.35
N HIS A 155 16.91 -5.09 2.54
CA HIS A 155 16.57 -6.47 2.95
C HIS A 155 15.18 -6.59 3.58
N TYR A 156 14.18 -5.91 3.00
CA TYR A 156 12.81 -6.03 3.48
C TYR A 156 12.21 -7.38 3.10
N GLY A 157 11.97 -8.23 4.10
CA GLY A 157 11.25 -9.49 3.95
C GLY A 157 11.88 -10.41 2.89
N ASP A 158 12.84 -11.29 3.29
CA ASP A 158 13.58 -12.12 2.32
C ASP A 158 12.65 -12.99 1.48
N ASP A 159 11.59 -13.55 2.07
CA ASP A 159 10.62 -14.43 1.40
C ASP A 159 9.35 -13.71 0.91
N ALA A 160 9.29 -12.37 1.02
CA ALA A 160 8.13 -11.59 0.63
C ALA A 160 8.09 -11.36 -0.89
N ILE A 161 6.88 -11.22 -1.43
CA ILE A 161 6.67 -10.66 -2.77
C ILE A 161 7.02 -9.17 -2.71
N LYS A 162 7.93 -8.73 -3.57
CA LYS A 162 8.45 -7.37 -3.60
C LYS A 162 7.88 -6.62 -4.80
N ILE A 163 7.32 -5.43 -4.56
CA ILE A 163 6.66 -4.61 -5.57
C ILE A 163 7.17 -3.18 -5.46
N GLY A 164 7.87 -2.71 -6.49
CA GLY A 164 8.25 -1.32 -6.67
C GLY A 164 7.29 -0.63 -7.63
N ILE A 165 6.73 0.52 -7.25
CA ILE A 165 5.74 1.26 -8.03
C ILE A 165 6.26 2.66 -8.34
N GLY A 166 6.30 3.01 -9.63
CA GLY A 166 6.52 4.36 -10.10
C GLY A 166 5.20 5.02 -10.48
N ASN A 167 4.89 6.15 -9.87
CA ASN A 167 3.61 6.84 -10.02
C ASN A 167 3.79 8.26 -10.55
N HIS A 168 2.89 8.72 -11.41
CA HIS A 168 2.75 10.14 -11.78
C HIS A 168 1.31 10.43 -12.18
N GLN A 169 0.66 11.35 -11.46
CA GLN A 169 -0.76 11.66 -11.68
C GLN A 169 -1.60 10.38 -11.74
N LYS A 170 -2.32 10.13 -12.82
CA LYS A 170 -3.20 8.97 -13.01
C LYS A 170 -2.52 7.78 -13.67
N LYS A 171 -1.18 7.72 -13.66
CA LYS A 171 -0.42 6.63 -14.28
C LYS A 171 0.55 5.99 -13.32
N ALA A 172 0.71 4.69 -13.46
CA ALA A 172 1.68 3.90 -12.72
C ALA A 172 2.33 2.83 -13.60
N LYS A 173 3.54 2.44 -13.21
CA LYS A 173 4.21 1.23 -13.69
C LYS A 173 4.81 0.50 -12.51
N MET A 174 4.90 -0.83 -12.64
CA MET A 174 5.37 -1.69 -11.56
C MET A 174 6.53 -2.58 -11.99
N ILE A 175 7.44 -2.81 -11.06
CA ILE A 175 8.46 -3.85 -11.13
C ILE A 175 8.25 -4.75 -9.91
N TRP A 176 8.31 -6.06 -10.11
CA TRP A 176 8.12 -7.03 -9.03
C TRP A 176 9.17 -8.11 -9.05
N LYS A 177 9.44 -8.66 -7.87
CA LYS A 177 10.25 -9.85 -7.69
C LYS A 177 9.52 -10.83 -6.80
N ASP A 178 9.42 -12.04 -7.31
CA ASP A 178 8.96 -13.22 -6.60
C ASP A 178 10.18 -14.10 -6.35
N ILE A 179 10.62 -14.17 -5.10
CA ILE A 179 11.70 -15.08 -4.71
C ILE A 179 11.03 -16.37 -4.27
N LYS A 180 11.08 -17.36 -5.16
CA LYS A 180 10.64 -18.74 -4.86
C LYS A 180 11.71 -19.47 -4.07
#